data_d2dafa305bbce815838ee36b5e2cf094
#
_entry.id   d2dafa305bbce815838ee36b5e2cf094
#
_cell.length_a   1.000
_cell.length_b   1.000
_cell.length_c   1.000
_cell.angle_alpha   90.00
_cell.angle_beta   90.00
_cell.angle_gamma   90.00
#
_symmetry.space_group_name_H-M   'P 1'
#
loop_
_entity.id
_entity.type
_entity.pdbx_description
1 polymer ?
#
loop_
_entity_poly.entity_id
_entity_poly.type
_entity_poly.pdbx_seq_one_letter_code
_entity_poly.pdbx_strand_id
1 'polypeptide(L)'
;MGVYLNPGNDSFRKMVNSDIYVDKTGLIDYTNKVINTMQQYICVSRPRRFGKSMAAGMLAAYYSSACDSSELFSKFEIAHCESFDRYLNKYNVISVNMQEFLSQCTCIDDMIKLLERSVLWELLDVYSDVRYFDNTNLARSMQDIYMQKKCPFIVIIDEWDCIFREYKTDKAAQEKYIDFLRSFLKDKVYIHLAYMTGILPIKKYGTHSALNMFDEFSMIDPGPLAKYVGFTGAVSYTHLRAHETPEHLVC
;
A
#
# COMPACT_ATOMS: atom_id res chain seq x y z
N MET A 1 -9.76 -15.11 -2.13
CA MET A 1 -8.41 -14.64 -1.81
C MET A 1 -7.60 -14.67 -3.09
N GLY A 2 -7.14 -13.55 -3.56
CA GLY A 2 -6.38 -13.40 -4.80
C GLY A 2 -4.93 -13.01 -4.53
N VAL A 3 -4.18 -12.82 -5.61
CA VAL A 3 -2.80 -12.32 -5.58
C VAL A 3 -2.80 -10.80 -5.39
N TYR A 4 -3.66 -10.11 -6.12
CA TYR A 4 -3.77 -8.65 -6.14
C TYR A 4 -5.03 -8.15 -5.40
N LEU A 5 -6.12 -8.89 -5.50
CA LEU A 5 -7.37 -8.59 -4.80
C LEU A 5 -7.48 -9.40 -3.52
N ASN A 6 -7.65 -8.71 -2.41
CA ASN A 6 -7.82 -9.31 -1.09
C ASN A 6 -6.72 -10.37 -0.80
N PRO A 7 -5.44 -9.98 -0.81
CA PRO A 7 -4.35 -10.88 -0.47
C PRO A 7 -4.52 -11.41 0.96
N GLY A 8 -3.98 -12.61 1.20
CA GLY A 8 -3.97 -13.21 2.53
C GLY A 8 -2.99 -12.51 3.48
N ASN A 9 -2.93 -13.01 4.71
CA ASN A 9 -2.07 -12.48 5.76
C ASN A 9 -0.70 -13.20 5.86
N ASP A 10 -0.40 -14.15 4.97
CA ASP A 10 0.82 -14.97 5.03
C ASP A 10 2.10 -14.15 4.95
N SER A 11 2.11 -13.11 4.10
CA SER A 11 3.27 -12.22 3.97
C SER A 11 3.57 -11.52 5.30
N PHE A 12 2.56 -10.98 5.98
CA PHE A 12 2.73 -10.34 7.27
C PHE A 12 3.06 -11.36 8.36
N ARG A 13 2.45 -12.54 8.35
CA ARG A 13 2.78 -13.64 9.27
C ARG A 13 4.26 -14.05 9.17
N LYS A 14 4.82 -14.16 7.97
CA LYS A 14 6.25 -14.42 7.78
C LYS A 14 7.14 -13.33 8.35
N MET A 15 6.73 -12.05 8.20
CA MET A 15 7.48 -10.92 8.77
C MET A 15 7.50 -10.96 10.30
N VAL A 16 6.34 -11.23 10.91
CA VAL A 16 6.19 -11.33 12.38
C VAL A 16 6.99 -12.48 12.97
N ASN A 17 7.15 -13.57 12.23
CA ASN A 17 7.93 -14.75 12.64
C ASN A 17 9.43 -14.62 12.37
N SER A 18 9.91 -13.45 11.91
CA SER A 18 11.35 -13.20 11.75
C SER A 18 12.01 -13.00 13.11
N ASP A 19 13.31 -13.33 13.22
CA ASP A 19 14.09 -13.19 14.46
C ASP A 19 14.05 -11.77 15.04
N ILE A 20 13.95 -10.77 14.15
CA ILE A 20 13.81 -9.36 14.53
C ILE A 20 12.57 -8.80 13.89
N TYR A 21 11.52 -8.58 14.67
CA TYR A 21 10.33 -7.85 14.29
C TYR A 21 10.09 -6.70 15.25
N VAL A 22 9.93 -5.49 14.71
CA VAL A 22 9.56 -4.29 15.48
C VAL A 22 8.12 -3.95 15.18
N ASP A 23 7.29 -3.88 16.22
CA ASP A 23 5.88 -3.51 16.07
C ASP A 23 5.75 -2.10 15.48
N LYS A 24 5.10 -2.02 14.34
CA LYS A 24 4.76 -0.78 13.61
C LYS A 24 3.25 -0.69 13.35
N THR A 25 2.45 -1.51 14.05
CA THR A 25 1.00 -1.56 13.83
C THR A 25 0.28 -0.28 14.23
N GLY A 26 0.92 0.63 14.96
CA GLY A 26 0.41 1.98 15.15
C GLY A 26 0.23 2.79 13.84
N LEU A 27 0.85 2.37 12.73
CA LEU A 27 0.53 2.89 11.39
C LEU A 27 -0.94 2.63 11.02
N ILE A 28 -1.47 1.47 11.41
CA ILE A 28 -2.87 1.10 11.18
C ILE A 28 -3.81 2.06 11.92
N ASP A 29 -3.50 2.42 13.17
CA ASP A 29 -4.29 3.40 13.93
C ASP A 29 -4.31 4.77 13.23
N TYR A 30 -3.17 5.19 12.66
CA TYR A 30 -3.13 6.40 11.85
C TYR A 30 -4.00 6.28 10.59
N THR A 31 -3.87 5.19 9.83
CA THR A 31 -4.67 4.99 8.61
C THR A 31 -6.15 4.86 8.91
N ASN A 32 -6.54 4.21 10.03
CA ASN A 32 -7.93 4.14 10.48
C ASN A 32 -8.56 5.53 10.75
N LYS A 33 -7.76 6.50 11.21
CA LYS A 33 -8.23 7.88 11.46
C LYS A 33 -8.50 8.67 10.19
N VAL A 34 -7.79 8.36 9.11
CA VAL A 34 -7.90 9.11 7.85
C VAL A 34 -8.71 8.38 6.78
N ILE A 35 -9.09 7.13 7.01
CA ILE A 35 -9.92 6.35 6.08
C ILE A 35 -11.25 7.07 5.80
N ASN A 36 -11.61 7.19 4.51
CA ASN A 36 -12.80 7.90 4.04
C ASN A 36 -12.86 9.38 4.49
N THR A 37 -11.70 10.04 4.55
CA THR A 37 -11.57 11.49 4.78
C THR A 37 -10.80 12.16 3.65
N MET A 38 -10.61 13.46 3.69
CA MET A 38 -9.80 14.18 2.71
C MET A 38 -8.31 13.80 2.76
N GLN A 39 -7.82 13.21 3.89
CA GLN A 39 -6.46 12.72 4.09
C GLN A 39 -6.28 11.23 3.74
N GLN A 40 -7.23 10.62 3.07
CA GLN A 40 -7.22 9.18 2.72
C GLN A 40 -6.13 8.78 1.71
N TYR A 41 -5.44 9.73 1.13
CA TYR A 41 -4.37 9.49 0.15
C TYR A 41 -3.00 9.70 0.80
N ILE A 42 -2.29 8.62 1.05
CA ILE A 42 -1.01 8.63 1.78
C ILE A 42 0.11 8.16 0.85
N CYS A 43 1.19 8.92 0.75
CA CYS A 43 2.41 8.49 0.08
C CYS A 43 3.60 8.52 1.03
N VAL A 44 4.30 7.40 1.14
CA VAL A 44 5.48 7.25 1.99
C VAL A 44 6.73 7.08 1.14
N SER A 45 7.61 8.09 1.16
CA SER A 45 8.87 8.09 0.41
C SER A 45 10.05 7.85 1.35
N ARG A 46 10.67 6.67 1.26
CA ARG A 46 11.81 6.26 2.10
C ARG A 46 12.85 5.52 1.28
N PRO A 47 14.14 5.56 1.66
CA PRO A 47 15.18 4.75 1.04
C PRO A 47 14.85 3.25 1.07
N ARG A 48 15.62 2.46 0.33
CA ARG A 48 15.54 1.00 0.41
C ARG A 48 15.83 0.50 1.83
N ARG A 49 15.24 -0.64 2.20
CA ARG A 49 15.40 -1.30 3.52
C ARG A 49 14.78 -0.56 4.71
N PHE A 50 13.90 0.41 4.48
CA PHE A 50 13.16 1.13 5.53
C PHE A 50 11.78 0.53 5.84
N GLY A 51 11.53 -0.74 5.48
CA GLY A 51 10.30 -1.44 5.86
C GLY A 51 9.03 -1.04 5.10
N LYS A 52 9.14 -0.34 3.94
CA LYS A 52 8.00 0.12 3.15
C LYS A 52 7.07 -1.03 2.73
N SER A 53 7.63 -2.06 2.08
CA SER A 53 6.86 -3.24 1.64
C SER A 53 6.30 -4.02 2.82
N MET A 54 6.99 -4.01 3.98
CA MET A 54 6.47 -4.60 5.22
C MET A 54 5.23 -3.84 5.70
N ALA A 55 5.27 -2.50 5.69
CA ALA A 55 4.12 -1.68 6.03
C ALA A 55 2.95 -1.90 5.06
N ALA A 56 3.20 -1.97 3.76
CA ALA A 56 2.20 -2.28 2.75
C ALA A 56 1.55 -3.66 2.99
N GLY A 57 2.35 -4.71 3.22
CA GLY A 57 1.87 -6.06 3.53
C GLY A 57 1.10 -6.15 4.85
N MET A 58 1.51 -5.40 5.87
CA MET A 58 0.79 -5.28 7.14
C MET A 58 -0.59 -4.66 6.96
N LEU A 59 -0.68 -3.54 6.24
CA LEU A 59 -1.96 -2.89 5.93
C LEU A 59 -2.88 -3.81 5.11
N ALA A 60 -2.31 -4.49 4.11
CA ALA A 60 -3.07 -5.46 3.31
C ALA A 60 -3.65 -6.57 4.19
N ALA A 61 -2.85 -7.17 5.07
CA ALA A 61 -3.29 -8.23 5.99
C ALA A 61 -4.36 -7.76 6.98
N TYR A 62 -4.29 -6.51 7.43
CA TYR A 62 -5.26 -5.96 8.38
C TYR A 62 -6.62 -5.67 7.73
N TYR A 63 -6.62 -5.04 6.55
CA TYR A 63 -7.86 -4.59 5.92
C TYR A 63 -8.56 -5.65 5.07
N SER A 64 -7.82 -6.63 4.51
CA SER A 64 -8.36 -7.63 3.58
C SER A 64 -9.51 -8.44 4.16
N SER A 65 -10.64 -8.44 3.46
CA SER A 65 -11.84 -9.20 3.86
C SER A 65 -11.76 -10.70 3.55
N ALA A 66 -10.70 -11.16 2.87
CA ALA A 66 -10.60 -12.57 2.44
C ALA A 66 -9.96 -13.50 3.47
N CYS A 67 -9.48 -12.98 4.59
CA CYS A 67 -8.87 -13.76 5.66
C CYS A 67 -9.23 -13.19 7.04
N ASP A 68 -9.23 -14.02 8.05
CA ASP A 68 -9.29 -13.58 9.45
C ASP A 68 -7.87 -13.34 9.97
N SER A 69 -7.60 -12.10 10.33
CA SER A 69 -6.30 -11.68 10.88
C SER A 69 -6.39 -11.29 12.36
N SER A 70 -7.51 -11.51 13.03
CA SER A 70 -7.76 -11.10 14.41
C SER A 70 -6.72 -11.65 15.38
N GLU A 71 -6.45 -12.95 15.35
CA GLU A 71 -5.42 -13.60 16.16
C GLU A 71 -4.02 -13.06 15.86
N LEU A 72 -3.71 -12.83 14.58
CA LEU A 72 -2.40 -12.33 14.15
C LEU A 72 -2.10 -10.95 14.72
N PHE A 73 -3.11 -10.06 14.74
CA PHE A 73 -2.95 -8.68 15.24
C PHE A 73 -3.20 -8.53 16.75
N SER A 74 -3.82 -9.51 17.44
CA SER A 74 -4.23 -9.41 18.85
C SER A 74 -3.10 -9.09 19.84
N LYS A 75 -1.86 -9.38 19.46
CA LYS A 75 -0.66 -9.20 20.30
C LYS A 75 0.10 -7.89 20.06
N PHE A 76 -0.39 -7.03 19.18
CA PHE A 76 0.28 -5.80 18.77
C PHE A 76 -0.40 -4.53 19.30
N GLU A 77 0.29 -3.38 19.19
CA GLU A 77 -0.19 -2.07 19.64
C GLU A 77 -1.61 -1.76 19.13
N ILE A 78 -1.90 -2.09 17.88
CA ILE A 78 -3.20 -1.82 17.26
C ILE A 78 -4.38 -2.51 17.97
N ALA A 79 -4.16 -3.68 18.58
CA ALA A 79 -5.23 -4.39 19.28
C ALA A 79 -5.79 -3.62 20.49
N HIS A 80 -5.03 -2.67 21.03
CA HIS A 80 -5.44 -1.82 22.14
C HIS A 80 -6.15 -0.53 21.69
N CYS A 81 -6.28 -0.29 20.38
CA CYS A 81 -6.94 0.87 19.84
C CYS A 81 -8.44 0.63 19.65
N GLU A 82 -9.29 1.61 20.00
CA GLU A 82 -10.75 1.54 19.82
C GLU A 82 -11.18 1.26 18.38
N SER A 83 -10.33 1.62 17.42
CA SER A 83 -10.58 1.42 15.99
C SER A 83 -10.32 -0.02 15.51
N PHE A 84 -9.72 -0.89 16.33
CA PHE A 84 -9.25 -2.20 15.91
C PHE A 84 -10.33 -3.05 15.22
N ASP A 85 -11.40 -3.40 15.92
CA ASP A 85 -12.46 -4.27 15.38
C ASP A 85 -13.29 -3.59 14.29
N ARG A 86 -13.32 -2.26 14.30
CA ARG A 86 -14.12 -1.48 13.36
C ARG A 86 -13.69 -1.66 11.92
N TYR A 87 -12.38 -1.79 11.68
CA TYR A 87 -11.80 -1.80 10.34
C TYR A 87 -11.12 -3.11 9.96
N LEU A 88 -10.84 -3.97 10.95
CA LEU A 88 -10.17 -5.26 10.72
C LEU A 88 -10.99 -6.13 9.76
N ASN A 89 -10.37 -6.54 8.66
CA ASN A 89 -10.93 -7.45 7.64
C ASN A 89 -12.28 -7.00 7.04
N LYS A 90 -12.44 -5.68 6.82
CA LYS A 90 -13.72 -5.09 6.35
C LYS A 90 -13.71 -4.54 4.92
N TYR A 91 -12.58 -4.60 4.23
CA TYR A 91 -12.42 -3.91 2.95
C TYR A 91 -12.01 -4.85 1.82
N ASN A 92 -12.36 -4.46 0.60
CA ASN A 92 -11.68 -4.96 -0.57
C ASN A 92 -10.30 -4.30 -0.66
N VAL A 93 -9.25 -5.09 -0.62
CA VAL A 93 -7.89 -4.59 -0.72
C VAL A 93 -7.32 -4.93 -2.09
N ILE A 94 -6.95 -3.92 -2.87
CA ILE A 94 -6.10 -4.08 -4.05
C ILE A 94 -4.66 -3.77 -3.62
N SER A 95 -3.78 -4.75 -3.71
CA SER A 95 -2.36 -4.61 -3.34
C SER A 95 -1.47 -5.00 -4.51
N VAL A 96 -0.72 -4.03 -5.03
CA VAL A 96 0.12 -4.20 -6.22
C VAL A 96 1.53 -3.66 -6.00
N ASN A 97 2.52 -4.34 -6.58
CA ASN A 97 3.89 -3.84 -6.69
C ASN A 97 4.16 -3.44 -8.14
N MET A 98 4.37 -2.15 -8.38
CA MET A 98 4.55 -1.62 -9.74
C MET A 98 5.81 -2.15 -10.43
N GLN A 99 6.87 -2.42 -9.67
CA GLN A 99 8.11 -2.98 -10.23
C GLN A 99 7.89 -4.39 -10.78
N GLU A 100 6.99 -5.17 -10.18
CA GLU A 100 6.65 -6.52 -10.65
C GLU A 100 6.03 -6.47 -12.06
N PHE A 101 5.05 -5.59 -12.27
CA PHE A 101 4.42 -5.40 -13.58
C PHE A 101 5.38 -4.83 -14.62
N LEU A 102 6.20 -3.84 -14.21
CA LEU A 102 7.18 -3.23 -15.10
C LEU A 102 8.20 -4.26 -15.61
N SER A 103 8.64 -5.18 -14.76
CA SER A 103 9.62 -6.21 -15.13
C SER A 103 9.13 -7.21 -16.17
N GLN A 104 7.82 -7.31 -16.38
CA GLN A 104 7.19 -8.23 -17.33
C GLN A 104 6.87 -7.58 -18.68
N CYS A 105 7.07 -6.26 -18.81
CA CYS A 105 6.65 -5.49 -19.98
C CYS A 105 7.81 -4.71 -20.59
N THR A 106 7.71 -4.40 -21.88
CA THR A 106 8.71 -3.62 -22.61
C THR A 106 8.34 -2.14 -22.72
N CYS A 107 7.09 -1.79 -22.45
CA CYS A 107 6.61 -0.42 -22.48
C CYS A 107 5.55 -0.17 -21.39
N ILE A 108 5.29 1.12 -21.14
CA ILE A 108 4.36 1.55 -20.10
C ILE A 108 2.90 1.19 -20.42
N ASP A 109 2.51 1.23 -21.68
CA ASP A 109 1.14 0.90 -22.08
C ASP A 109 0.81 -0.58 -21.80
N ASP A 110 1.74 -1.47 -22.06
CA ASP A 110 1.57 -2.89 -21.79
C ASP A 110 1.58 -3.20 -20.27
N MET A 111 2.42 -2.49 -19.50
CA MET A 111 2.44 -2.59 -18.06
C MET A 111 1.08 -2.19 -17.45
N ILE A 112 0.51 -1.07 -17.86
CA ILE A 112 -0.79 -0.59 -17.38
C ILE A 112 -1.88 -1.60 -17.74
N LYS A 113 -1.92 -2.06 -18.98
CA LYS A 113 -2.89 -3.07 -19.43
C LYS A 113 -2.77 -4.39 -18.67
N LEU A 114 -1.53 -4.83 -18.40
CA LEU A 114 -1.29 -6.06 -17.65
C LEU A 114 -1.81 -5.93 -16.22
N LEU A 115 -1.52 -4.81 -15.56
CA LEU A 115 -2.01 -4.52 -14.22
C LEU A 115 -3.55 -4.49 -14.19
N GLU A 116 -4.18 -3.70 -15.07
CA GLU A 116 -5.64 -3.58 -15.11
C GLU A 116 -6.30 -4.94 -15.37
N ARG A 117 -5.79 -5.73 -16.31
CA ARG A 117 -6.32 -7.06 -16.63
C ARG A 117 -6.15 -8.05 -15.47
N SER A 118 -5.01 -8.03 -14.78
CA SER A 118 -4.74 -8.93 -13.67
C SER A 118 -5.68 -8.68 -12.49
N VAL A 119 -5.84 -7.42 -12.11
CA VAL A 119 -6.77 -7.04 -11.03
C VAL A 119 -8.22 -7.28 -11.44
N LEU A 120 -8.58 -6.92 -12.67
CA LEU A 120 -9.93 -7.09 -13.19
C LEU A 120 -10.32 -8.56 -13.25
N TRP A 121 -9.42 -9.45 -13.65
CA TRP A 121 -9.67 -10.89 -13.69
C TRP A 121 -10.07 -11.43 -12.32
N GLU A 122 -9.34 -11.06 -11.25
CA GLU A 122 -9.67 -11.46 -9.88
C GLU A 122 -10.98 -10.83 -9.38
N LEU A 123 -11.26 -9.57 -9.75
CA LEU A 123 -12.51 -8.90 -9.39
C LEU A 123 -13.73 -9.59 -10.01
N LEU A 124 -13.67 -9.95 -11.29
CA LEU A 124 -14.77 -10.61 -12.00
C LEU A 124 -15.01 -12.01 -11.47
N ASP A 125 -13.98 -12.73 -11.06
CA ASP A 125 -14.10 -14.05 -10.44
C ASP A 125 -14.79 -13.96 -9.07
N VAL A 126 -14.31 -13.07 -8.19
CA VAL A 126 -14.87 -12.89 -6.84
C VAL A 126 -16.30 -12.33 -6.87
N TYR A 127 -16.59 -11.42 -7.79
CA TYR A 127 -17.89 -10.74 -7.91
C TYR A 127 -18.65 -11.13 -9.17
N SER A 128 -18.71 -12.42 -9.47
CA SER A 128 -19.37 -12.96 -10.65
C SER A 128 -20.89 -12.72 -10.68
N ASP A 129 -21.50 -12.38 -9.54
CA ASP A 129 -22.93 -12.06 -9.40
C ASP A 129 -23.26 -10.55 -9.55
N VAL A 130 -22.24 -9.71 -9.81
CA VAL A 130 -22.42 -8.28 -10.06
C VAL A 130 -22.79 -8.03 -11.52
N ARG A 131 -23.71 -7.11 -11.75
CA ARG A 131 -24.02 -6.60 -13.08
C ARG A 131 -23.04 -5.51 -13.47
N TYR A 132 -22.19 -5.80 -14.44
CA TYR A 132 -21.21 -4.85 -14.95
C TYR A 132 -21.75 -4.07 -16.14
N PHE A 133 -21.56 -2.75 -16.13
CA PHE A 133 -21.81 -1.92 -17.31
C PHE A 133 -20.74 -2.17 -18.38
N ASP A 134 -19.48 -2.24 -17.93
CA ASP A 134 -18.33 -2.56 -18.76
C ASP A 134 -17.34 -3.40 -17.94
N ASN A 135 -17.29 -4.70 -18.21
CA ASN A 135 -16.39 -5.63 -17.54
C ASN A 135 -14.98 -5.67 -18.11
N THR A 136 -14.65 -4.75 -19.02
CA THR A 136 -13.30 -4.59 -19.58
C THR A 136 -12.55 -3.40 -18.96
N ASN A 137 -13.26 -2.54 -18.23
CA ASN A 137 -12.71 -1.35 -17.58
C ASN A 137 -12.63 -1.54 -16.07
N LEU A 138 -11.40 -1.52 -15.50
CA LEU A 138 -11.15 -1.74 -14.09
C LEU A 138 -11.89 -0.74 -13.20
N ALA A 139 -11.73 0.56 -13.45
CA ALA A 139 -12.34 1.60 -12.61
C ALA A 139 -13.87 1.54 -12.64
N ARG A 140 -14.45 1.22 -13.80
CA ARG A 140 -15.90 1.04 -13.94
C ARG A 140 -16.38 -0.19 -13.22
N SER A 141 -15.69 -1.32 -13.34
CA SER A 141 -16.03 -2.55 -12.62
C SER A 141 -15.98 -2.38 -11.10
N MET A 142 -14.95 -1.68 -10.57
CA MET A 142 -14.88 -1.33 -9.14
C MET A 142 -16.07 -0.49 -8.69
N GLN A 143 -16.49 0.48 -9.51
CA GLN A 143 -17.67 1.30 -9.23
C GLN A 143 -18.95 0.46 -9.19
N ASP A 144 -19.15 -0.44 -10.15
CA ASP A 144 -20.34 -1.30 -10.23
C ASP A 144 -20.39 -2.26 -9.04
N ILE A 145 -19.25 -2.84 -8.62
CA ILE A 145 -19.13 -3.65 -7.40
C ILE A 145 -19.51 -2.83 -6.17
N TYR A 146 -18.92 -1.66 -5.98
CA TYR A 146 -19.22 -0.81 -4.83
C TYR A 146 -20.69 -0.41 -4.76
N MET A 147 -21.30 -0.05 -5.89
CA MET A 147 -22.71 0.35 -5.93
C MET A 147 -23.65 -0.78 -5.51
N GLN A 148 -23.33 -2.03 -5.87
CA GLN A 148 -24.18 -3.20 -5.61
C GLN A 148 -23.85 -3.89 -4.28
N LYS A 149 -22.58 -4.00 -3.91
CA LYS A 149 -22.11 -4.71 -2.70
C LYS A 149 -21.87 -3.80 -1.50
N LYS A 150 -21.74 -2.48 -1.70
CA LYS A 150 -21.42 -1.48 -0.66
C LYS A 150 -20.11 -1.75 0.10
N CYS A 151 -19.22 -2.57 -0.47
CA CYS A 151 -17.91 -2.85 0.09
C CYS A 151 -16.89 -1.93 -0.59
N PRO A 152 -16.29 -0.97 0.13
CA PRO A 152 -15.31 -0.04 -0.43
C PRO A 152 -13.94 -0.68 -0.61
N PHE A 153 -13.09 0.03 -1.35
CA PHE A 153 -11.74 -0.42 -1.68
C PHE A 153 -10.68 0.34 -0.88
N ILE A 154 -9.64 -0.39 -0.51
CA ILE A 154 -8.34 0.15 -0.11
C ILE A 154 -7.35 -0.22 -1.20
N VAL A 155 -6.61 0.75 -1.72
CA VAL A 155 -5.60 0.54 -2.75
C VAL A 155 -4.21 0.73 -2.15
N ILE A 156 -3.37 -0.29 -2.24
CA ILE A 156 -1.99 -0.29 -1.75
C ILE A 156 -1.07 -0.47 -2.95
N ILE A 157 -0.18 0.50 -3.17
CA ILE A 157 0.76 0.52 -4.30
C ILE A 157 2.18 0.59 -3.74
N ASP A 158 2.93 -0.49 -3.89
CA ASP A 158 4.35 -0.51 -3.55
C ASP A 158 5.21 -0.20 -4.79
N GLU A 159 6.38 0.44 -4.57
CA GLU A 159 7.34 0.85 -5.62
C GLU A 159 6.68 1.74 -6.71
N TRP A 160 5.75 2.65 -6.31
CA TRP A 160 5.02 3.53 -7.25
C TRP A 160 5.95 4.29 -8.20
N ASP A 161 7.16 4.59 -7.76
CA ASP A 161 8.14 5.42 -8.46
C ASP A 161 9.06 4.65 -9.42
N CYS A 162 8.82 3.36 -9.64
CA CYS A 162 9.67 2.51 -10.48
C CYS A 162 9.85 3.07 -11.91
N ILE A 163 8.79 3.65 -12.50
CA ILE A 163 8.83 4.26 -13.84
C ILE A 163 9.84 5.41 -13.89
N PHE A 164 9.89 6.26 -12.87
CA PHE A 164 10.82 7.39 -12.82
C PHE A 164 12.28 6.95 -12.61
N ARG A 165 12.47 5.76 -12.06
CA ARG A 165 13.82 5.18 -11.86
C ARG A 165 14.33 4.48 -13.11
N GLU A 166 13.44 3.81 -13.86
CA GLU A 166 13.80 3.04 -15.05
C GLU A 166 13.70 3.91 -16.34
N TYR A 167 12.62 4.65 -16.53
CA TYR A 167 12.37 5.51 -17.68
C TYR A 167 12.74 6.97 -17.40
N LYS A 168 13.99 7.22 -16.97
CA LYS A 168 14.46 8.54 -16.46
C LYS A 168 14.28 9.68 -17.46
N THR A 169 14.45 9.42 -18.75
CA THR A 169 14.42 10.41 -19.84
C THR A 169 13.11 10.38 -20.64
N ASP A 170 12.32 9.33 -20.53
CA ASP A 170 11.06 9.17 -21.27
C ASP A 170 9.92 9.88 -20.53
N LYS A 171 9.76 11.17 -20.84
CA LYS A 171 8.72 12.02 -20.26
C LYS A 171 7.31 11.56 -20.65
N ALA A 172 7.14 11.06 -21.87
CA ALA A 172 5.84 10.59 -22.35
C ALA A 172 5.37 9.36 -21.57
N ALA A 173 6.27 8.39 -21.28
CA ALA A 173 5.96 7.25 -20.43
C ALA A 173 5.64 7.68 -18.99
N GLN A 174 6.40 8.63 -18.43
CA GLN A 174 6.16 9.16 -17.09
C GLN A 174 4.78 9.86 -17.01
N GLU A 175 4.40 10.68 -17.98
CA GLU A 175 3.11 11.37 -18.04
C GLU A 175 1.95 10.38 -18.15
N LYS A 176 2.02 9.39 -19.04
CA LYS A 176 1.01 8.33 -19.17
C LYS A 176 0.80 7.59 -17.85
N TYR A 177 1.89 7.27 -17.16
CA TYR A 177 1.81 6.58 -15.87
C TYR A 177 1.13 7.43 -14.78
N ILE A 178 1.47 8.72 -14.72
CA ILE A 178 0.83 9.66 -13.79
C ILE A 178 -0.67 9.82 -14.12
N ASP A 179 -1.02 9.90 -15.39
CA ASP A 179 -2.41 9.98 -15.83
C ASP A 179 -3.20 8.71 -15.48
N PHE A 180 -2.56 7.54 -15.61
CA PHE A 180 -3.15 6.29 -15.14
C PHE A 180 -3.41 6.33 -13.63
N LEU A 181 -2.42 6.67 -12.79
CA LEU A 181 -2.60 6.75 -11.33
C LEU A 181 -3.69 7.75 -10.95
N ARG A 182 -3.73 8.90 -11.61
CA ARG A 182 -4.79 9.90 -11.40
C ARG A 182 -6.16 9.35 -11.75
N SER A 183 -6.30 8.76 -12.93
CA SER A 183 -7.57 8.16 -13.40
C SER A 183 -8.03 7.01 -12.50
N PHE A 184 -7.10 6.22 -11.99
CA PHE A 184 -7.39 5.07 -11.15
C PHE A 184 -7.81 5.47 -9.72
N LEU A 185 -7.19 6.51 -9.14
CA LEU A 185 -7.33 6.83 -7.73
C LEU A 185 -8.16 8.07 -7.44
N LYS A 186 -8.02 9.13 -8.24
CA LYS A 186 -8.55 10.45 -7.88
C LYS A 186 -10.07 10.51 -7.98
N ASP A 187 -10.70 11.13 -6.96
CA ASP A 187 -12.14 11.42 -6.91
C ASP A 187 -13.03 10.18 -7.07
N LYS A 188 -12.58 9.02 -6.55
CA LYS A 188 -13.33 7.76 -6.60
C LYS A 188 -14.04 7.51 -5.27
N VAL A 189 -15.37 7.59 -5.27
CA VAL A 189 -16.21 7.39 -4.06
C VAL A 189 -16.07 5.99 -3.45
N TYR A 190 -15.62 5.01 -4.23
CA TYR A 190 -15.42 3.65 -3.78
C TYR A 190 -14.02 3.39 -3.18
N ILE A 191 -13.09 4.34 -3.28
CA ILE A 191 -11.78 4.26 -2.63
C ILE A 191 -11.85 4.99 -1.30
N HIS A 192 -11.64 4.28 -0.21
CA HIS A 192 -11.64 4.81 1.14
C HIS A 192 -10.23 5.05 1.69
N LEU A 193 -9.21 4.42 1.11
CA LEU A 193 -7.80 4.66 1.42
C LEU A 193 -6.95 4.32 0.20
N ALA A 194 -5.98 5.17 -0.12
CA ALA A 194 -4.90 4.85 -1.04
C ALA A 194 -3.56 5.04 -0.32
N TYR A 195 -2.77 3.98 -0.22
CA TYR A 195 -1.46 3.99 0.41
C TYR A 195 -0.39 3.64 -0.62
N MET A 196 0.49 4.59 -0.91
CA MET A 196 1.59 4.38 -1.84
C MET A 196 2.93 4.40 -1.14
N THR A 197 3.86 3.54 -1.60
CA THR A 197 5.24 3.57 -1.12
C THR A 197 6.22 3.65 -2.28
N GLY A 198 7.32 4.37 -2.06
CA GLY A 198 8.39 4.53 -3.03
C GLY A 198 9.68 5.05 -2.42
N ILE A 199 10.67 5.29 -3.26
CA ILE A 199 11.94 5.92 -2.89
C ILE A 199 11.88 7.41 -3.17
N LEU A 200 11.33 7.77 -4.32
CA LEU A 200 11.28 9.14 -4.81
C LEU A 200 10.04 9.88 -4.27
N PRO A 201 10.20 11.17 -3.93
CA PRO A 201 9.07 11.98 -3.48
C PRO A 201 8.12 12.32 -4.64
N ILE A 202 6.82 12.32 -4.36
CA ILE A 202 5.77 12.60 -5.33
C ILE A 202 5.85 14.05 -5.85
N LYS A 203 6.14 15.02 -4.97
CA LYS A 203 6.22 16.45 -5.29
C LYS A 203 7.26 16.78 -6.37
N LYS A 204 8.24 15.92 -6.57
CA LYS A 204 9.29 16.12 -7.58
C LYS A 204 8.83 15.73 -8.99
N TYR A 205 7.92 14.79 -9.10
CA TYR A 205 7.57 14.14 -10.38
C TYR A 205 6.10 14.34 -10.77
N GLY A 206 5.24 14.66 -9.80
CA GLY A 206 3.86 15.03 -10.10
C GLY A 206 3.82 16.39 -10.78
N THR A 207 3.62 16.43 -12.11
CA THR A 207 3.36 17.68 -12.80
C THR A 207 2.14 18.36 -12.18
N HIS A 208 2.39 19.45 -11.55
CA HIS A 208 1.56 20.50 -10.93
C HIS A 208 0.15 20.19 -10.38
N SER A 209 -0.51 19.07 -10.69
CA SER A 209 -1.86 18.79 -10.14
C SER A 209 -2.29 17.31 -10.13
N ALA A 210 -1.58 16.43 -10.82
CA ALA A 210 -2.09 15.07 -11.09
C ALA A 210 -2.21 14.20 -9.82
N LEU A 211 -1.24 14.27 -8.91
CA LEU A 211 -1.21 13.51 -7.65
C LEU A 211 -1.17 14.41 -6.42
N ASN A 212 -1.66 15.65 -6.52
CA ASN A 212 -1.70 16.60 -5.42
C ASN A 212 -2.64 16.21 -4.28
N MET A 213 -3.48 15.18 -4.48
CA MET A 213 -4.34 14.65 -3.43
C MET A 213 -3.58 13.87 -2.37
N PHE A 214 -2.33 13.44 -2.62
CA PHE A 214 -1.56 12.67 -1.66
C PHE A 214 -0.89 13.53 -0.61
N ASP A 215 -1.11 13.18 0.66
CA ASP A 215 -0.27 13.61 1.77
C ASP A 215 1.04 12.82 1.72
N GLU A 216 2.16 13.53 1.53
CA GLU A 216 3.46 12.92 1.37
C GLU A 216 4.28 12.97 2.68
N PHE A 217 4.77 11.80 3.09
CA PHE A 217 5.63 11.61 4.25
C PHE A 217 7.02 11.14 3.81
N SER A 218 7.95 12.07 3.70
CA SER A 218 9.32 11.81 3.24
C SER A 218 10.32 11.68 4.39
N MET A 219 11.60 11.43 4.08
CA MET A 219 12.68 11.46 5.09
C MET A 219 12.89 12.84 5.69
N ILE A 220 12.65 13.90 4.91
CA ILE A 220 12.83 15.29 5.34
C ILE A 220 11.62 15.76 6.14
N ASP A 221 10.43 15.35 5.72
CA ASP A 221 9.17 15.66 6.39
C ASP A 221 8.41 14.36 6.68
N PRO A 222 8.77 13.66 7.77
CA PRO A 222 8.17 12.37 8.09
C PRO A 222 6.81 12.49 8.77
N GLY A 223 6.45 13.67 9.28
CA GLY A 223 5.20 13.91 9.99
C GLY A 223 4.88 12.86 11.06
N PRO A 224 3.60 12.52 11.26
CA PRO A 224 3.18 11.52 12.25
C PRO A 224 3.67 10.10 11.93
N LEU A 225 4.11 9.83 10.69
CA LEU A 225 4.56 8.49 10.28
C LEU A 225 6.04 8.22 10.58
N ALA A 226 6.78 9.18 11.17
CA ALA A 226 8.19 9.03 11.49
C ALA A 226 8.54 7.75 12.25
N LYS A 227 7.69 7.36 13.20
CA LYS A 227 7.90 6.20 14.07
C LYS A 227 7.46 4.87 13.45
N TYR A 228 6.67 4.90 12.38
CA TYR A 228 6.06 3.69 11.82
C TYR A 228 6.77 3.19 10.57
N VAL A 229 7.44 4.04 9.81
CA VAL A 229 8.16 3.63 8.60
C VAL A 229 9.65 3.91 8.75
N GLY A 230 10.44 2.84 8.85
CA GLY A 230 11.87 2.88 9.12
C GLY A 230 12.22 2.65 10.58
N PHE A 231 13.50 2.89 10.90
CA PHE A 231 14.03 2.77 12.25
C PHE A 231 14.35 4.17 12.79
N THR A 232 13.86 4.48 13.97
CA THR A 232 14.35 5.64 14.72
C THR A 232 15.70 5.32 15.35
N GLY A 233 16.49 6.36 15.66
CA GLY A 233 17.79 6.17 16.34
C GLY A 233 17.65 5.37 17.65
N ALA A 234 16.56 5.56 18.39
CA ALA A 234 16.29 4.82 19.62
C ALA A 234 16.06 3.30 19.35
N VAL A 235 15.30 2.96 18.31
CA VAL A 235 15.06 1.56 17.94
C VAL A 235 16.33 0.87 17.46
N SER A 236 17.12 1.55 16.62
CA SER A 236 18.39 1.01 16.15
C SER A 236 19.36 0.76 17.32
N TYR A 237 19.41 1.68 18.27
CA TYR A 237 20.30 1.59 19.43
C TYR A 237 19.92 0.42 20.36
N THR A 238 18.64 0.23 20.65
CA THR A 238 18.18 -0.85 21.53
C THR A 238 18.36 -2.24 20.90
N HIS A 239 18.08 -2.39 19.60
CA HIS A 239 18.21 -3.66 18.90
C HIS A 239 19.67 -4.04 18.62
N LEU A 240 20.52 -3.09 18.26
CA LEU A 240 21.95 -3.34 18.06
C LEU A 240 22.63 -3.76 19.36
N ARG A 241 22.33 -3.10 20.49
CA ARG A 241 22.87 -3.51 21.79
C ARG A 241 22.37 -4.87 22.30
N ALA A 242 21.14 -5.27 21.96
CA ALA A 242 20.61 -6.55 22.36
C ALA A 242 21.34 -7.73 21.68
N HIS A 243 22.02 -7.49 20.56
CA HIS A 243 22.79 -8.47 19.80
C HIS A 243 24.31 -8.30 19.90
N GLU A 244 24.79 -7.23 20.53
CA GLU A 244 26.22 -7.11 20.85
C GLU A 244 26.55 -7.94 22.09
N THR A 245 27.21 -9.07 21.89
CA THR A 245 27.86 -9.78 22.99
C THR A 245 29.00 -8.92 23.56
N PRO A 246 29.33 -9.02 24.85
CA PRO A 246 30.38 -8.20 25.51
C PRO A 246 31.76 -8.24 24.84
N GLU A 247 31.99 -9.22 23.96
CA GLU A 247 33.26 -9.45 23.24
C GLU A 247 33.50 -8.49 22.06
N HIS A 248 32.49 -7.77 21.60
CA HIS A 248 32.61 -6.81 20.49
C HIS A 248 32.74 -5.34 20.93
N LEU A 249 32.85 -5.09 22.24
CA LEU A 249 33.03 -3.74 22.81
C LEU A 249 34.51 -3.36 23.06
N VAL A 250 35.45 -4.16 22.54
CA VAL A 250 36.88 -3.86 22.66
C VAL A 250 37.48 -3.65 21.27
N CYS A 251 37.35 -2.44 20.76
CA CYS A 251 38.32 -1.75 19.89
C CYS A 251 37.95 -0.28 19.78
#